data_df6faa4beac47201051b45dfb0eaf514
#
_entry.id   df6faa4beac47201051b45dfb0eaf514
#
_cell.length_a   1.000
_cell.length_b   1.000
_cell.length_c   1.000
_cell.angle_alpha   90.00
_cell.angle_beta   90.00
_cell.angle_gamma   90.00
#
_symmetry.space_group_name_H-M   'P 1'
#
loop_
_entity.id
_entity.type
_entity.pdbx_description
1 polymer ?
#
loop_
_entity_poly.entity_id
_entity_poly.type
_entity_poly.pdbx_seq_one_letter_code
_entity_poly.pdbx_strand_id
1 'polypeptide(L)'
;MSKPEIKPVQIGELAKALDITTRTIRYYEEIGLMGKTERLGGGTRTYSKEEVLRLKFILKLKTMGISLKEMKDLSDIFDIHANDFTQITPKLIEILDNHIARVDEKMASLSSLRKDIVDYRIRMTEFLTHHDRE
;
A
#
# COMPACT_ATOMS: atom_id res chain seq x y z
N MET A 1 28.63 -5.14 -24.19
CA MET A 1 28.59 -5.38 -22.75
C MET A 1 27.20 -5.93 -22.37
N SER A 2 27.18 -7.17 -21.96
CA SER A 2 25.96 -7.76 -21.45
C SER A 2 25.64 -7.15 -20.10
N LYS A 3 24.41 -6.65 -19.93
CA LYS A 3 23.92 -6.29 -18.60
C LYS A 3 24.00 -7.53 -17.71
N PRO A 4 24.45 -7.39 -16.45
CA PRO A 4 24.43 -8.54 -15.55
C PRO A 4 23.02 -9.12 -15.50
N GLU A 5 22.86 -10.37 -15.86
CA GLU A 5 21.60 -11.05 -15.73
C GLU A 5 21.26 -11.14 -14.25
N ILE A 6 20.13 -10.51 -13.86
CA ILE A 6 19.61 -10.67 -12.53
C ILE A 6 18.99 -12.05 -12.46
N LYS A 7 19.59 -12.91 -11.67
CA LYS A 7 19.11 -14.28 -11.48
C LYS A 7 17.70 -14.26 -10.88
N PRO A 8 16.79 -15.10 -11.37
CA PRO A 8 15.48 -15.25 -10.73
C PRO A 8 15.63 -15.62 -9.26
N VAL A 9 14.77 -15.08 -8.43
CA VAL A 9 14.81 -15.23 -6.97
C VAL A 9 13.74 -16.22 -6.55
N GLN A 10 14.06 -17.12 -5.62
CA GLN A 10 13.10 -18.03 -5.02
C GLN A 10 12.23 -17.31 -4.00
N ILE A 11 11.02 -17.83 -3.76
CA ILE A 11 10.02 -17.19 -2.88
C ILE A 11 10.57 -16.89 -1.48
N GLY A 12 11.33 -17.81 -0.89
CA GLY A 12 11.90 -17.64 0.45
C GLY A 12 12.90 -16.48 0.52
N GLU A 13 13.74 -16.37 -0.50
CA GLU A 13 14.71 -15.27 -0.61
C GLU A 13 14.03 -13.94 -0.85
N LEU A 14 13.00 -13.95 -1.71
CA LEU A 14 12.21 -12.75 -2.00
C LEU A 14 11.48 -12.24 -0.76
N ALA A 15 10.83 -13.14 -0.03
CA ALA A 15 10.13 -12.79 1.21
C ALA A 15 11.09 -12.16 2.23
N LYS A 16 12.27 -12.75 2.39
CA LYS A 16 13.29 -12.23 3.30
C LYS A 16 13.80 -10.86 2.86
N ALA A 17 14.07 -10.69 1.56
CA ALA A 17 14.57 -9.43 1.02
C ALA A 17 13.57 -8.29 1.18
N LEU A 18 12.27 -8.57 1.09
CA LEU A 18 11.20 -7.58 1.19
C LEU A 18 10.60 -7.47 2.60
N ASP A 19 11.12 -8.25 3.55
CA ASP A 19 10.63 -8.29 4.94
C ASP A 19 9.12 -8.61 5.04
N ILE A 20 8.71 -9.61 4.28
CA ILE A 20 7.32 -10.12 4.27
C ILE A 20 7.37 -11.64 4.35
N THR A 21 6.21 -12.27 4.53
CA THR A 21 6.11 -13.73 4.57
C THR A 21 5.88 -14.30 3.17
N THR A 22 6.27 -15.55 2.96
CA THR A 22 5.94 -16.28 1.73
C THR A 22 4.43 -16.41 1.54
N ARG A 23 3.70 -16.51 2.65
CA ARG A 23 2.23 -16.54 2.65
C ARG A 23 1.65 -15.27 2.04
N THR A 24 2.20 -14.10 2.36
CA THR A 24 1.78 -12.82 1.80
C THR A 24 1.98 -12.79 0.28
N ILE A 25 3.13 -13.27 -0.20
CA ILE A 25 3.41 -13.33 -1.64
C ILE A 25 2.40 -14.24 -2.34
N ARG A 26 2.15 -15.43 -1.80
CA ARG A 26 1.18 -16.38 -2.36
C ARG A 26 -0.24 -15.82 -2.35
N TYR A 27 -0.60 -15.08 -1.32
CA TYR A 27 -1.90 -14.43 -1.24
C TYR A 27 -2.10 -13.43 -2.39
N TYR A 28 -1.11 -12.58 -2.64
CA TYR A 28 -1.19 -11.62 -3.75
C TYR A 28 -1.27 -12.32 -5.12
N GLU A 29 -0.63 -13.47 -5.26
CA GLU A 29 -0.76 -14.27 -6.47
C GLU A 29 -2.16 -14.86 -6.62
N GLU A 30 -2.71 -15.41 -5.54
CA GLU A 30 -4.05 -16.02 -5.53
C GLU A 30 -5.14 -15.03 -5.91
N ILE A 31 -5.05 -13.80 -5.42
CA ILE A 31 -6.03 -12.76 -5.73
C ILE A 31 -5.77 -12.03 -7.06
N GLY A 32 -4.75 -12.45 -7.79
CA GLY A 32 -4.48 -11.97 -9.15
C GLY A 32 -3.71 -10.66 -9.25
N LEU A 33 -3.10 -10.18 -8.16
CA LEU A 33 -2.32 -8.93 -8.20
C LEU A 33 -0.98 -9.08 -8.92
N MET A 34 -0.45 -10.30 -9.00
CA MET A 34 0.83 -10.59 -9.64
C MET A 34 0.71 -10.92 -11.13
N GLY A 35 -0.50 -10.89 -11.68
CA GLY A 35 -0.76 -11.28 -13.04
C GLY A 35 -0.80 -12.80 -13.22
N LYS A 36 -0.82 -13.24 -14.48
CA LYS A 36 -0.77 -14.66 -14.80
C LYS A 36 0.65 -15.17 -14.62
N THR A 37 0.81 -16.05 -13.66
CA THR A 37 2.09 -16.68 -13.42
C THR A 37 2.07 -18.06 -14.05
N GLU A 38 2.89 -18.26 -15.08
CA GLU A 38 3.07 -19.59 -15.66
C GLU A 38 3.95 -20.43 -14.74
N ARG A 39 3.33 -21.44 -14.15
CA ARG A 39 4.08 -22.47 -13.43
C ARG A 39 4.55 -23.49 -14.46
N LEU A 40 5.76 -23.32 -14.94
CA LEU A 40 6.39 -24.34 -15.77
C LEU A 40 6.94 -25.45 -14.88
N GLY A 41 6.26 -26.60 -14.90
CA GLY A 41 6.75 -27.90 -14.40
C GLY A 41 7.26 -27.92 -12.97
N GLY A 42 6.65 -28.64 -12.12
CA GLY A 42 6.99 -29.26 -10.82
C GLY A 42 8.21 -28.81 -10.01
N GLY A 43 8.88 -27.71 -10.35
CA GLY A 43 10.05 -27.22 -9.63
C GLY A 43 9.75 -26.05 -8.71
N THR A 44 10.72 -25.69 -7.90
CA THR A 44 10.66 -24.51 -7.02
C THR A 44 10.45 -23.26 -7.86
N ARG A 45 9.41 -22.50 -7.53
CA ARG A 45 9.07 -21.31 -8.27
C ARG A 45 10.09 -20.20 -8.07
N THR A 46 10.47 -19.56 -9.16
CA THR A 46 11.33 -18.38 -9.16
C THR A 46 10.54 -17.17 -9.65
N TYR A 47 11.00 -15.99 -9.23
CA TYR A 47 10.38 -14.70 -9.58
C TYR A 47 11.33 -13.91 -10.46
N SER A 48 10.81 -13.44 -11.59
CA SER A 48 11.58 -12.59 -12.50
C SER A 48 11.79 -11.21 -11.92
N LYS A 49 12.69 -10.44 -12.51
CA LYS A 49 12.93 -9.04 -12.15
C LYS A 49 11.62 -8.23 -12.22
N GLU A 50 10.84 -8.44 -13.27
CA GLU A 50 9.57 -7.75 -13.49
C GLU A 50 8.57 -8.10 -12.38
N GLU A 51 8.49 -9.36 -12.01
CA GLU A 51 7.62 -9.80 -10.91
C GLU A 51 8.05 -9.21 -9.57
N VAL A 52 9.35 -9.13 -9.32
CA VAL A 52 9.89 -8.50 -8.10
C VAL A 52 9.54 -7.02 -8.05
N LEU A 53 9.69 -6.30 -9.16
CA LEU A 53 9.33 -4.88 -9.24
C LEU A 53 7.83 -4.67 -9.04
N ARG A 54 7.01 -5.53 -9.64
CA ARG A 54 5.55 -5.49 -9.46
C ARG A 54 5.17 -5.69 -7.99
N LEU A 55 5.79 -6.66 -7.32
CA LEU A 55 5.55 -6.90 -5.89
C LEU A 55 5.96 -5.72 -5.02
N LYS A 56 7.12 -5.13 -5.30
CA LYS A 56 7.59 -3.91 -4.60
C LYS A 56 6.59 -2.77 -4.75
N PHE A 57 6.03 -2.61 -5.94
CA PHE A 57 5.02 -1.60 -6.22
C PHE A 57 3.74 -1.85 -5.40
N ILE A 58 3.26 -3.08 -5.37
CA ILE A 58 2.10 -3.49 -4.57
C ILE A 58 2.32 -3.16 -3.09
N LEU A 59 3.49 -3.51 -2.57
CA LEU A 59 3.83 -3.25 -1.16
C LEU A 59 3.88 -1.75 -0.86
N LYS A 60 4.39 -0.95 -1.81
CA LYS A 60 4.41 0.51 -1.67
C LYS A 60 2.99 1.07 -1.60
N LEU A 61 2.10 0.63 -2.47
CA LEU A 61 0.69 1.04 -2.45
C LEU A 61 0.02 0.68 -1.14
N LYS A 62 0.32 -0.52 -0.63
CA LYS A 62 -0.22 -0.98 0.65
C LYS A 62 0.18 -0.06 1.80
N THR A 63 1.44 0.40 1.84
CA THR A 63 1.91 1.31 2.90
C THR A 63 1.18 2.65 2.88
N MET A 64 0.66 3.05 1.73
CA MET A 64 -0.10 4.29 1.57
C MET A 64 -1.60 4.11 1.79
N GLY A 65 -2.04 2.91 2.19
CA GLY A 65 -3.44 2.63 2.48
C GLY A 65 -4.31 2.40 1.25
N ILE A 66 -3.71 2.14 0.08
CA ILE A 66 -4.46 1.81 -1.13
C ILE A 66 -5.16 0.46 -0.92
N SER A 67 -6.43 0.38 -1.26
CA SER A 67 -7.24 -0.83 -1.04
C SER A 67 -6.87 -1.94 -2.04
N LEU A 68 -7.19 -3.19 -1.66
CA LEU A 68 -7.00 -4.34 -2.55
C LEU A 68 -7.81 -4.19 -3.84
N LYS A 69 -9.01 -3.64 -3.75
CA LYS A 69 -9.85 -3.38 -4.92
C LYS A 69 -9.19 -2.40 -5.89
N GLU A 70 -8.65 -1.30 -5.35
CA GLU A 70 -7.94 -0.30 -6.15
C GLU A 70 -6.67 -0.90 -6.78
N MET A 71 -5.92 -1.69 -6.01
CA MET A 71 -4.75 -2.40 -6.54
C MET A 71 -5.14 -3.39 -7.64
N LYS A 72 -6.27 -4.08 -7.50
CA LYS A 72 -6.77 -5.02 -8.51
C LYS A 72 -7.12 -4.29 -9.80
N ASP A 73 -7.76 -3.12 -9.71
CA ASP A 73 -8.09 -2.30 -10.87
C ASP A 73 -6.81 -1.88 -11.62
N LEU A 74 -5.78 -1.45 -10.89
CA LEU A 74 -4.48 -1.11 -11.49
C LEU A 74 -3.81 -2.33 -12.14
N SER A 75 -3.88 -3.48 -11.48
CA SER A 75 -3.33 -4.74 -11.98
C SER A 75 -3.99 -5.15 -13.29
N ASP A 76 -5.31 -5.03 -13.38
CA ASP A 76 -6.06 -5.36 -14.58
C ASP A 76 -5.67 -4.46 -15.76
N ILE A 77 -5.53 -3.15 -15.52
CA ILE A 77 -5.08 -2.19 -16.54
C ILE A 77 -3.66 -2.55 -17.01
N PHE A 78 -2.78 -2.85 -16.09
CA PHE A 78 -1.39 -3.21 -16.37
C PHE A 78 -1.31 -4.47 -17.25
N ASP A 79 -2.09 -5.49 -16.91
CA ASP A 79 -2.11 -6.75 -17.65
C ASP A 79 -2.70 -6.59 -19.07
N ILE A 80 -3.74 -5.77 -19.22
CA ILE A 80 -4.38 -5.51 -20.53
C ILE A 80 -3.42 -4.77 -21.46
N HIS A 81 -2.60 -3.87 -20.93
CA HIS A 81 -1.69 -3.01 -21.70
C HIS A 81 -0.26 -3.54 -21.77
N ALA A 82 -0.07 -4.87 -21.80
CA ALA A 82 1.21 -5.53 -21.99
C ALA A 82 2.30 -5.07 -20.99
N ASN A 83 1.90 -4.88 -19.74
CA ASN A 83 2.80 -4.51 -18.64
C ASN A 83 3.46 -3.14 -18.81
N ASP A 84 2.75 -2.19 -19.41
CA ASP A 84 3.23 -0.82 -19.56
C ASP A 84 2.76 0.05 -18.38
N PHE A 85 3.70 0.46 -17.52
CA PHE A 85 3.42 1.31 -16.36
C PHE A 85 2.83 2.67 -16.73
N THR A 86 3.11 3.19 -17.92
CA THR A 86 2.56 4.48 -18.33
C THR A 86 1.03 4.44 -18.48
N GLN A 87 0.48 3.25 -18.73
CA GLN A 87 -0.96 3.08 -18.91
C GLN A 87 -1.75 3.11 -17.60
N ILE A 88 -1.10 2.79 -16.48
CA ILE A 88 -1.77 2.85 -15.16
C ILE A 88 -1.63 4.21 -14.49
N THR A 89 -0.72 5.05 -14.95
CA THR A 89 -0.39 6.32 -14.30
C THR A 89 -1.60 7.24 -14.11
N PRO A 90 -2.46 7.45 -15.12
CA PRO A 90 -3.64 8.31 -14.92
C PRO A 90 -4.58 7.78 -13.82
N LYS A 91 -4.84 6.47 -13.81
CA LYS A 91 -5.70 5.86 -12.79
C LYS A 91 -5.04 5.91 -11.41
N LEU A 92 -3.73 5.67 -11.35
CA LEU A 92 -2.98 5.77 -10.10
C LEU A 92 -3.04 7.18 -9.52
N ILE A 93 -2.87 8.21 -10.34
CA ILE A 93 -2.96 9.61 -9.90
C ILE A 93 -4.36 9.89 -9.33
N GLU A 94 -5.42 9.44 -10.01
CA GLU A 94 -6.79 9.58 -9.52
C GLU A 94 -6.97 8.93 -8.15
N ILE A 95 -6.47 7.72 -7.97
CA ILE A 95 -6.53 7.01 -6.69
C ILE A 95 -5.77 7.77 -5.59
N LEU A 96 -4.57 8.25 -5.92
CA LEU A 96 -3.75 9.00 -4.96
C LEU A 96 -4.42 10.32 -4.57
N ASP A 97 -5.01 11.05 -5.52
CA ASP A 97 -5.73 12.28 -5.24
C ASP A 97 -6.91 12.03 -4.29
N ASN A 98 -7.66 10.95 -4.51
CA ASN A 98 -8.77 10.57 -3.63
C ASN A 98 -8.29 10.23 -2.21
N HIS A 99 -7.17 9.54 -2.09
CA HIS A 99 -6.58 9.23 -0.78
C HIS A 99 -6.07 10.47 -0.07
N ILE A 100 -5.45 11.40 -0.79
CA ILE A 100 -5.02 12.69 -0.23
C ILE A 100 -6.22 13.45 0.32
N ALA A 101 -7.30 13.54 -0.44
CA ALA A 101 -8.52 14.23 0.01
C ALA A 101 -9.09 13.61 1.29
N ARG A 102 -9.11 12.28 1.40
CA ARG A 102 -9.57 11.60 2.61
C ARG A 102 -8.67 11.87 3.81
N VAL A 103 -7.35 11.88 3.60
CA VAL A 103 -6.39 12.21 4.68
C VAL A 103 -6.62 13.64 5.15
N ASP A 104 -6.80 14.59 4.22
CA ASP A 104 -7.05 15.98 4.55
C ASP A 104 -8.34 16.15 5.37
N GLU A 105 -9.40 15.42 5.01
CA GLU A 105 -10.65 15.41 5.78
C GLU A 105 -10.45 14.87 7.19
N LYS A 106 -9.70 13.77 7.33
CA LYS A 106 -9.40 13.19 8.65
C LYS A 106 -8.57 14.14 9.50
N MET A 107 -7.59 14.80 8.91
CA MET A 107 -6.78 15.80 9.61
C MET A 107 -7.63 16.97 10.11
N ALA A 108 -8.55 17.47 9.27
CA ALA A 108 -9.47 18.52 9.66
C ALA A 108 -10.39 18.07 10.80
N SER A 109 -10.94 16.87 10.73
CA SER A 109 -11.81 16.30 11.77
C SER A 109 -11.05 16.13 13.09
N LEU A 110 -9.82 15.62 13.04
CA LEU A 110 -8.98 15.46 14.24
C LEU A 110 -8.59 16.82 14.85
N SER A 111 -8.30 17.81 14.01
CA SER A 111 -8.00 19.18 14.46
C SER A 111 -9.19 19.79 15.19
N SER A 112 -10.40 19.63 14.64
CA SER A 112 -11.64 20.09 15.25
C SER A 112 -11.90 19.39 16.60
N LEU A 113 -11.74 18.09 16.63
CA LEU A 113 -11.90 17.30 17.87
C LEU A 113 -10.88 17.74 18.94
N ARG A 114 -9.64 17.94 18.55
CA ARG A 114 -8.60 18.41 19.45
C ARG A 114 -8.97 19.76 20.07
N LYS A 115 -9.47 20.66 19.25
CA LYS A 115 -9.91 21.98 19.71
C LYS A 115 -11.04 21.82 20.74
N ASP A 116 -12.03 20.99 20.48
CA ASP A 116 -13.14 20.75 21.40
C ASP A 116 -12.64 20.18 22.75
N ILE A 117 -11.70 19.25 22.69
CA ILE A 117 -11.11 18.65 23.89
C ILE A 117 -10.33 19.71 24.71
N VAL A 118 -9.53 20.52 24.01
CA VAL A 118 -8.75 21.59 24.65
C VAL A 118 -9.68 22.61 25.33
N ASP A 119 -10.73 23.03 24.63
CA ASP A 119 -11.71 23.97 25.15
C ASP A 119 -12.41 23.42 26.39
N TYR A 120 -12.78 22.16 26.36
CA TYR A 120 -13.43 21.49 27.50
C TYR A 120 -12.47 21.37 28.68
N ARG A 121 -11.19 21.03 28.42
CA ARG A 121 -10.16 20.96 29.45
C ARG A 121 -9.97 22.31 30.13
N ILE A 122 -9.97 23.39 29.37
CA ILE A 122 -9.85 24.76 29.90
C ILE A 122 -11.03 25.05 30.85
N ARG A 123 -12.26 24.76 30.43
CA ARG A 123 -13.45 24.96 31.27
C ARG A 123 -13.40 24.15 32.55
N MET A 124 -12.91 22.91 32.50
CA MET A 124 -12.78 22.08 33.68
C MET A 124 -11.69 22.58 34.62
N THR A 125 -10.58 23.08 34.10
CA THR A 125 -9.51 23.68 34.89
C THR A 125 -10.01 24.93 35.60
N GLU A 126 -10.76 25.79 34.93
CA GLU A 126 -11.37 26.98 35.50
C GLU A 126 -12.36 26.60 36.60
N PHE A 127 -13.19 25.61 36.35
CA PHE A 127 -14.13 25.11 37.35
C PHE A 127 -13.43 24.62 38.61
N LEU A 128 -12.36 23.85 38.48
CA LEU A 128 -11.58 23.35 39.58
C LEU A 128 -10.93 24.50 40.38
N THR A 129 -10.38 25.49 39.69
CA THR A 129 -9.76 26.67 40.32
C THR A 129 -10.77 27.47 41.11
N HIS A 130 -11.97 27.71 40.58
CA HIS A 130 -13.04 28.42 41.31
C HIS A 130 -13.57 27.61 42.47
N HIS A 131 -13.67 26.31 42.35
CA HIS A 131 -14.16 25.44 43.42
C HIS A 131 -13.20 25.42 44.61
N ASP A 132 -11.88 25.41 44.36
CA ASP A 132 -10.84 25.42 45.41
C ASP A 132 -10.77 26.76 46.17
N ARG A 133 -11.36 27.84 45.63
CA ARG A 133 -11.39 29.15 46.25
C ARG A 133 -12.56 29.36 47.18
N GLU A 134 -13.55 28.49 47.16
CA GLU A 134 -14.67 28.57 48.09
C GLU A 134 -14.32 27.93 49.44
#